data_1403ec8da17c67e53669daea10789495
#
_entry.id   1403ec8da17c67e53669daea10789495
#
_cell.length_a   1.000
_cell.length_b   1.000
_cell.length_c   1.000
_cell.angle_alpha   90.00
_cell.angle_beta   90.00
_cell.angle_gamma   90.00
#
_symmetry.space_group_name_H-M   'P 1'
#
loop_
_entity.id
_entity.type
_entity.pdbx_description
1 polymer ?
#
loop_
_entity_poly.entity_id
_entity_poly.type
_entity_poly.pdbx_seq_one_letter_code
_entity_poly.pdbx_strand_id
1 'polypeptide(L)'
;MAKSAEIVHPTNRLIEPQQVQQLIHIVRGERVILDSDLAMLYGVETKNLKRQVKRNQSRFPEDFMMELTREEYNSLRCQNGTIEHGRGEHSKYTPFAFTENGVAMLSSVLTSETAVQVNIQIMRAFTMIRKTLAALTRTENRQGQLELKMERLSNYIEDILRDQNDINEEVSAQMDAISQSLAELATKVDDLTYKKPHQLPEIGFEAIDKRRREENDAKKKKNN
;
A
#
# COMPACT_ATOMS: atom_id res chain seq x y z
N MET A 1 -21.00 -42.80 -27.27
CA MET A 1 -20.63 -41.42 -27.57
C MET A 1 -20.34 -40.72 -26.25
N ALA A 2 -19.07 -40.65 -25.85
CA ALA A 2 -18.64 -40.03 -24.61
C ALA A 2 -18.46 -38.51 -24.86
N LYS A 3 -19.21 -37.67 -24.13
CA LYS A 3 -19.00 -36.21 -24.11
C LYS A 3 -17.74 -35.91 -23.33
N SER A 4 -16.70 -35.46 -24.04
CA SER A 4 -15.53 -34.85 -23.44
C SER A 4 -15.94 -33.62 -22.65
N ALA A 5 -15.74 -33.66 -21.34
CA ALA A 5 -15.86 -32.47 -20.51
C ALA A 5 -14.68 -31.55 -20.83
N GLU A 6 -14.95 -30.43 -21.48
CA GLU A 6 -14.02 -29.34 -21.65
C GLU A 6 -13.65 -28.79 -20.26
N ILE A 7 -12.41 -29.03 -19.85
CA ILE A 7 -11.82 -28.40 -18.67
C ILE A 7 -11.62 -26.93 -19.05
N VAL A 8 -12.55 -26.09 -18.65
CA VAL A 8 -12.40 -24.64 -18.73
C VAL A 8 -11.29 -24.25 -17.78
N HIS A 9 -10.09 -24.07 -18.31
CA HIS A 9 -9.01 -23.44 -17.58
C HIS A 9 -9.45 -22.01 -17.21
N PRO A 10 -9.32 -21.58 -15.94
CA PRO A 10 -9.67 -20.21 -15.57
C PRO A 10 -8.81 -19.26 -16.39
N THR A 11 -9.48 -18.44 -17.16
CA THR A 11 -8.95 -17.36 -17.99
C THR A 11 -7.75 -16.70 -17.35
N ASN A 12 -6.66 -16.61 -18.09
CA ASN A 12 -5.44 -15.84 -17.83
C ASN A 12 -5.80 -14.34 -17.67
N ARG A 13 -6.38 -13.99 -16.54
CA ARG A 13 -6.63 -12.60 -16.16
C ARG A 13 -5.29 -12.05 -15.74
N LEU A 14 -4.66 -11.27 -16.60
CA LEU A 14 -3.46 -10.51 -16.25
C LEU A 14 -3.75 -9.74 -14.96
N ILE A 15 -3.10 -10.15 -13.88
CA ILE A 15 -3.24 -9.50 -12.57
C ILE A 15 -2.60 -8.13 -12.71
N GLU A 16 -3.38 -7.08 -12.47
CA GLU A 16 -2.89 -5.71 -12.54
C GLU A 16 -1.98 -5.41 -11.33
N PRO A 17 -0.90 -4.61 -11.51
CA PRO A 17 0.00 -4.25 -10.40
C PRO A 17 -0.72 -3.61 -9.21
N GLN A 18 -1.81 -2.88 -9.46
CA GLN A 18 -2.63 -2.26 -8.42
C GLN A 18 -3.30 -3.30 -7.52
N GLN A 19 -3.73 -4.43 -8.07
CA GLN A 19 -4.31 -5.53 -7.29
C GLN A 19 -3.25 -6.20 -6.41
N VAL A 20 -2.02 -6.31 -6.91
CA VAL A 20 -0.90 -6.85 -6.14
C VAL A 20 -0.49 -5.92 -4.99
N GLN A 21 -0.56 -4.60 -5.19
CA GLN A 21 -0.26 -3.63 -4.13
C GLN A 21 -1.11 -3.85 -2.87
N GLN A 22 -2.34 -4.31 -3.04
CA GLN A 22 -3.27 -4.60 -1.94
C GLN A 22 -2.86 -5.79 -1.07
N LEU A 23 -2.01 -6.65 -1.61
CA LEU A 23 -1.49 -7.83 -0.94
C LEU A 23 -0.14 -7.57 -0.28
N ILE A 24 0.39 -6.33 -0.39
CA ILE A 24 1.64 -5.94 0.22
C ILE A 24 1.35 -5.36 1.60
N HIS A 25 1.87 -6.01 2.63
CA HIS A 25 1.74 -5.63 4.03
C HIS A 25 3.04 -5.04 4.56
N ILE A 26 2.98 -4.39 5.72
CA ILE A 26 4.16 -3.93 6.45
C ILE A 26 4.28 -4.79 7.70
N VAL A 27 5.41 -5.50 7.83
CA VAL A 27 5.76 -6.32 8.98
C VAL A 27 7.18 -5.99 9.41
N ARG A 28 7.38 -5.66 10.68
CA ARG A 28 8.69 -5.26 11.23
C ARG A 28 9.38 -4.13 10.43
N GLY A 29 8.58 -3.23 9.83
CA GLY A 29 9.07 -2.14 8.99
C GLY A 29 9.37 -2.51 7.53
N GLU A 30 9.33 -3.79 7.19
CA GLU A 30 9.55 -4.29 5.83
C GLU A 30 8.24 -4.52 5.08
N ARG A 31 8.26 -4.30 3.76
CA ARG A 31 7.12 -4.60 2.88
C ARG A 31 7.20 -6.04 2.43
N VAL A 32 6.14 -6.77 2.69
CA VAL A 32 6.10 -8.22 2.47
C VAL A 32 4.79 -8.65 1.83
N ILE A 33 4.81 -9.79 1.15
CA ILE A 33 3.63 -10.51 0.68
C ILE A 33 3.59 -11.87 1.40
N LEU A 34 2.40 -12.29 1.82
CA LEU A 34 2.21 -13.56 2.50
C LEU A 34 2.31 -14.73 1.53
N ASP A 35 2.75 -15.88 2.04
CA ASP A 35 2.82 -17.13 1.28
C ASP A 35 1.46 -17.60 0.73
N SER A 36 0.37 -17.34 1.44
CA SER A 36 -1.00 -17.59 0.99
C SER A 36 -1.34 -16.79 -0.26
N ASP A 37 -0.99 -15.49 -0.26
CA ASP A 37 -1.30 -14.57 -1.34
C ASP A 37 -0.43 -14.86 -2.56
N LEU A 38 0.84 -15.15 -2.34
CA LEU A 38 1.75 -15.60 -3.40
C LEU A 38 1.27 -16.91 -4.03
N ALA A 39 0.84 -17.88 -3.22
CA ALA A 39 0.31 -19.14 -3.72
C ALA A 39 -0.95 -18.92 -4.57
N MET A 40 -1.84 -18.04 -4.15
CA MET A 40 -3.01 -17.62 -4.91
C MET A 40 -2.61 -16.97 -6.24
N LEU A 41 -1.67 -16.02 -6.23
CA LEU A 41 -1.18 -15.32 -7.41
C LEU A 41 -0.53 -16.29 -8.42
N TYR A 42 0.26 -17.25 -7.94
CA TYR A 42 0.92 -18.28 -8.78
C TYR A 42 -0.02 -19.42 -9.20
N GLY A 43 -1.24 -19.48 -8.67
CA GLY A 43 -2.19 -20.58 -8.94
C GLY A 43 -1.73 -21.92 -8.38
N VAL A 44 -1.00 -21.92 -7.27
CA VAL A 44 -0.50 -23.13 -6.60
C VAL A 44 -1.02 -23.23 -5.17
N GLU A 45 -1.00 -24.43 -4.60
CA GLU A 45 -1.30 -24.59 -3.18
C GLU A 45 -0.19 -23.99 -2.30
N THR A 46 -0.55 -23.30 -1.23
CA THR A 46 0.39 -22.73 -0.25
C THR A 46 1.35 -23.80 0.29
N LYS A 47 0.87 -25.04 0.49
CA LYS A 47 1.69 -26.18 0.92
C LYS A 47 2.81 -26.49 -0.09
N ASN A 48 2.50 -26.41 -1.37
CA ASN A 48 3.46 -26.69 -2.44
C ASN A 48 4.51 -25.57 -2.53
N LEU A 49 4.08 -24.31 -2.45
CA LEU A 49 4.98 -23.16 -2.38
C LEU A 49 5.95 -23.30 -1.20
N LYS A 50 5.44 -23.53 0.01
CA LYS A 50 6.27 -23.76 1.21
C LYS A 50 7.26 -24.91 1.06
N ARG A 51 6.85 -25.99 0.41
CA ARG A 51 7.74 -27.13 0.16
C ARG A 51 8.90 -26.76 -0.76
N GLN A 52 8.64 -25.98 -1.80
CA GLN A 52 9.67 -25.49 -2.71
C GLN A 52 10.65 -24.55 -2.00
N VAL A 53 10.14 -23.62 -1.20
CA VAL A 53 10.96 -22.72 -0.38
C VAL A 53 11.84 -23.50 0.59
N LYS A 54 11.28 -24.45 1.34
CA LYS A 54 12.06 -25.30 2.29
C LYS A 54 13.14 -26.11 1.61
N ARG A 55 12.90 -26.62 0.39
CA ARG A 55 13.93 -27.34 -0.38
C ARG A 55 15.08 -26.44 -0.85
N ASN A 56 14.83 -25.13 -0.92
CA ASN A 56 15.79 -24.12 -1.37
C ASN A 56 16.09 -23.11 -0.26
N GLN A 57 16.03 -23.50 1.00
CA GLN A 57 16.09 -22.59 2.15
C GLN A 57 17.35 -21.74 2.19
N SER A 58 18.49 -22.24 1.70
CA SER A 58 19.74 -21.48 1.59
C SER A 58 19.64 -20.23 0.70
N ARG A 59 18.62 -20.14 -0.14
CA ARG A 59 18.35 -18.98 -1.01
C ARG A 59 17.46 -17.92 -0.36
N PHE A 60 16.92 -18.19 0.82
CA PHE A 60 15.99 -17.32 1.52
C PHE A 60 16.53 -16.95 2.91
N PRO A 61 17.52 -16.04 2.98
CA PRO A 61 17.98 -15.48 4.25
C PRO A 61 16.87 -14.65 4.90
N GLU A 62 17.07 -14.22 6.13
CA GLU A 62 16.05 -13.52 6.95
C GLU A 62 15.56 -12.21 6.34
N ASP A 63 16.38 -11.51 5.56
CA ASP A 63 16.02 -10.30 4.82
C ASP A 63 15.20 -10.58 3.54
N PHE A 64 15.09 -11.86 3.10
CA PHE A 64 14.29 -12.28 1.95
C PHE A 64 12.95 -12.88 2.38
N MET A 65 12.97 -13.65 3.46
CA MET A 65 11.78 -14.35 3.97
C MET A 65 11.82 -14.39 5.50
N MET A 66 10.70 -14.11 6.12
CA MET A 66 10.52 -14.22 7.56
C MET A 66 9.35 -15.13 7.91
N GLU A 67 9.48 -15.88 8.98
CA GLU A 67 8.37 -16.58 9.61
C GLU A 67 7.63 -15.63 10.54
N LEU A 68 6.31 -15.51 10.36
CA LEU A 68 5.49 -14.64 11.20
C LEU A 68 5.08 -15.36 12.47
N THR A 69 5.04 -14.62 13.58
CA THR A 69 4.39 -15.11 14.80
C THR A 69 2.87 -15.15 14.59
N ARG A 70 2.16 -15.87 15.45
CA ARG A 70 0.70 -15.91 15.42
C ARG A 70 0.09 -14.54 15.65
N GLU A 71 0.71 -13.73 16.51
CA GLU A 71 0.27 -12.40 16.86
C GLU A 71 0.39 -11.46 15.66
N GLU A 72 1.55 -11.46 14.98
CA GLU A 72 1.77 -10.69 13.77
C GLU A 72 0.77 -11.05 12.66
N TYR A 73 0.55 -12.34 12.43
CA TYR A 73 -0.40 -12.80 11.43
C TYR A 73 -1.85 -12.43 11.76
N ASN A 74 -2.25 -12.57 13.02
CA ASN A 74 -3.59 -12.17 13.45
C ASN A 74 -3.78 -10.65 13.32
N SER A 75 -2.76 -9.85 13.65
CA SER A 75 -2.80 -8.39 13.45
C SER A 75 -3.06 -8.02 11.99
N LEU A 76 -2.38 -8.68 11.04
CA LEU A 76 -2.59 -8.46 9.60
C LEU A 76 -4.02 -8.84 9.16
N ARG A 77 -4.55 -9.94 9.68
CA ARG A 77 -5.94 -10.35 9.40
C ARG A 77 -6.97 -9.35 9.93
N CYS A 78 -6.75 -8.81 11.12
CA CYS A 78 -7.63 -7.78 11.70
C CYS A 78 -7.61 -6.49 10.87
N GLN A 79 -6.46 -6.06 10.37
CA GLN A 79 -6.33 -4.87 9.53
C GLN A 79 -7.07 -5.03 8.19
N ASN A 80 -7.16 -6.23 7.66
CA ASN A 80 -7.82 -6.52 6.39
C ASN A 80 -9.31 -6.87 6.54
N GLY A 81 -9.92 -6.67 7.72
CA GLY A 81 -11.36 -6.89 7.94
C GLY A 81 -11.80 -8.36 7.86
N THR A 82 -10.90 -9.31 7.74
CA THR A 82 -11.21 -10.74 7.61
C THR A 82 -11.33 -11.40 8.99
N ILE A 83 -12.21 -10.87 9.83
CA ILE A 83 -12.63 -11.57 11.05
C ILE A 83 -13.80 -12.48 10.70
N GLU A 84 -13.54 -13.56 9.98
CA GLU A 84 -14.44 -14.70 10.08
C GLU A 84 -14.11 -15.43 11.39
N HIS A 85 -14.96 -15.23 12.38
CA HIS A 85 -15.00 -16.06 13.58
C HIS A 85 -15.51 -17.48 13.24
N GLY A 86 -14.75 -18.19 12.39
CA GLY A 86 -14.94 -19.61 12.16
C GLY A 86 -14.24 -20.40 13.26
N ARG A 87 -14.99 -21.06 14.15
CA ARG A 87 -14.45 -22.11 15.02
C ARG A 87 -13.70 -23.11 14.16
N GLY A 88 -12.37 -23.19 14.28
CA GLY A 88 -11.62 -24.37 13.86
C GLY A 88 -10.44 -24.20 12.90
N GLU A 89 -10.13 -23.04 12.36
CA GLU A 89 -8.93 -22.86 11.53
C GLU A 89 -7.76 -22.29 12.33
N HIS A 90 -7.29 -23.06 13.29
CA HIS A 90 -5.91 -22.91 13.74
C HIS A 90 -5.00 -23.41 12.63
N SER A 91 -4.50 -22.51 11.77
CA SER A 91 -3.43 -22.87 10.88
C SER A 91 -2.32 -23.53 11.70
N LYS A 92 -2.11 -24.83 11.50
CA LYS A 92 -1.03 -25.58 12.17
C LYS A 92 0.37 -25.09 11.77
N TYR A 93 0.43 -24.20 10.78
CA TYR A 93 1.68 -23.79 10.13
C TYR A 93 1.86 -22.28 10.28
N THR A 94 3.06 -21.88 10.68
CA THR A 94 3.51 -20.51 10.72
C THR A 94 3.52 -19.93 9.29
N PRO A 95 2.85 -18.78 9.02
CA PRO A 95 2.87 -18.17 7.70
C PRO A 95 4.26 -17.63 7.39
N PHE A 96 4.64 -17.68 6.11
CA PHE A 96 5.83 -17.03 5.59
C PHE A 96 5.47 -15.68 4.97
N ALA A 97 6.31 -14.70 5.20
CA ALA A 97 6.23 -13.39 4.57
C ALA A 97 7.50 -13.15 3.74
N PHE A 98 7.32 -12.75 2.48
CA PHE A 98 8.41 -12.54 1.53
C PHE A 98 8.58 -11.07 1.22
N THR A 99 9.81 -10.57 1.36
CA THR A 99 10.19 -9.22 0.92
C THR A 99 10.26 -9.15 -0.62
N GLU A 100 10.48 -7.96 -1.17
CA GLU A 100 10.71 -7.79 -2.62
C GLU A 100 11.84 -8.71 -3.11
N ASN A 101 12.94 -8.80 -2.36
CA ASN A 101 14.07 -9.68 -2.67
C ASN A 101 13.68 -11.16 -2.59
N GLY A 102 12.86 -11.52 -1.59
CA GLY A 102 12.35 -12.88 -1.44
C GLY A 102 11.48 -13.31 -2.61
N VAL A 103 10.60 -12.43 -3.09
CA VAL A 103 9.78 -12.69 -4.29
C VAL A 103 10.67 -12.77 -5.54
N ALA A 104 11.65 -11.88 -5.67
CA ALA A 104 12.63 -11.98 -6.77
C ALA A 104 13.38 -13.32 -6.74
N MET A 105 13.74 -13.83 -5.57
CA MET A 105 14.36 -15.14 -5.41
C MET A 105 13.40 -16.29 -5.77
N LEU A 106 12.11 -16.16 -5.45
CA LEU A 106 11.09 -17.16 -5.83
C LEU A 106 11.02 -17.36 -7.35
N SER A 107 11.33 -16.35 -8.16
CA SER A 107 11.37 -16.48 -9.62
C SER A 107 12.41 -17.49 -10.10
N SER A 108 13.46 -17.72 -9.32
CA SER A 108 14.48 -18.73 -9.62
C SER A 108 14.06 -20.17 -9.21
N VAL A 109 13.01 -20.28 -8.40
CA VAL A 109 12.50 -21.56 -7.88
C VAL A 109 11.22 -21.97 -8.60
N LEU A 110 10.42 -21.00 -9.03
CA LEU A 110 9.16 -21.19 -9.76
C LEU A 110 9.36 -20.75 -11.21
N THR A 111 9.52 -21.71 -12.10
CA THR A 111 9.93 -21.46 -13.51
C THR A 111 8.80 -21.56 -14.52
N SER A 112 7.53 -21.77 -14.08
CA SER A 112 6.40 -21.80 -15.00
C SER A 112 6.18 -20.42 -15.65
N GLU A 113 5.66 -20.41 -16.87
CA GLU A 113 5.36 -19.16 -17.61
C GLU A 113 4.41 -18.26 -16.80
N THR A 114 3.39 -18.84 -16.15
CA THR A 114 2.50 -18.11 -15.25
C THR A 114 3.27 -17.47 -14.10
N ALA A 115 4.22 -18.19 -13.48
CA ALA A 115 5.03 -17.64 -12.39
C ALA A 115 5.89 -16.47 -12.85
N VAL A 116 6.44 -16.53 -14.05
CA VAL A 116 7.22 -15.42 -14.63
C VAL A 116 6.35 -14.17 -14.79
N GLN A 117 5.15 -14.30 -15.37
CA GLN A 117 4.24 -13.18 -15.56
C GLN A 117 3.79 -12.56 -14.23
N VAL A 118 3.45 -13.39 -13.26
CA VAL A 118 3.08 -12.96 -11.90
C VAL A 118 4.25 -12.23 -11.23
N ASN A 119 5.47 -12.75 -11.31
CA ASN A 119 6.65 -12.08 -10.78
C ASN A 119 6.86 -10.68 -11.36
N ILE A 120 6.68 -10.53 -12.68
CA ILE A 120 6.77 -9.21 -13.33
C ILE A 120 5.75 -8.24 -12.71
N GLN A 121 4.51 -8.66 -12.48
CA GLN A 121 3.49 -7.79 -11.88
C GLN A 121 3.81 -7.45 -10.42
N ILE A 122 4.30 -8.41 -9.65
CA ILE A 122 4.71 -8.16 -8.26
C ILE A 122 5.87 -7.17 -8.21
N MET A 123 6.90 -7.32 -9.03
CA MET A 123 8.02 -6.38 -9.11
C MET A 123 7.57 -4.96 -9.51
N ARG A 124 6.62 -4.87 -10.44
CA ARG A 124 6.02 -3.58 -10.82
C ARG A 124 5.27 -2.95 -9.65
N ALA A 125 4.50 -3.73 -8.88
CA ALA A 125 3.79 -3.26 -7.70
C ALA A 125 4.74 -2.69 -6.64
N PHE A 126 5.80 -3.40 -6.28
CA PHE A 126 6.84 -2.91 -5.36
C PHE A 126 7.51 -1.63 -5.87
N THR A 127 7.82 -1.59 -7.16
CA THR A 127 8.41 -0.40 -7.79
C THR A 127 7.47 0.81 -7.74
N MET A 128 6.17 0.61 -7.97
CA MET A 128 5.17 1.69 -7.87
C MET A 128 5.08 2.23 -6.45
N ILE A 129 4.98 1.37 -5.44
CA ILE A 129 4.96 1.78 -4.03
C ILE A 129 6.22 2.60 -3.69
N ARG A 130 7.38 2.13 -4.08
CA ARG A 130 8.66 2.81 -3.84
C ARG A 130 8.70 4.20 -4.49
N LYS A 131 8.23 4.33 -5.74
CA LYS A 131 8.14 5.62 -6.44
C LYS A 131 7.18 6.58 -5.74
N THR A 132 6.02 6.11 -5.32
CA THR A 132 5.02 6.92 -4.61
C THR A 132 5.57 7.45 -3.30
N LEU A 133 6.24 6.60 -2.52
CA LEU A 133 6.85 7.03 -1.25
C LEU A 133 7.98 8.04 -1.47
N ALA A 134 8.84 7.81 -2.46
CA ALA A 134 9.89 8.78 -2.80
C ALA A 134 9.31 10.13 -3.23
N ALA A 135 8.16 10.14 -3.90
CA ALA A 135 7.47 11.37 -4.27
C ALA A 135 6.89 12.08 -3.04
N LEU A 136 6.28 11.34 -2.10
CA LEU A 136 5.75 11.90 -0.85
C LEU A 136 6.86 12.53 -0.01
N THR A 137 7.97 11.83 0.20
CA THR A 137 9.13 12.35 0.96
C THR A 137 9.71 13.63 0.34
N ARG A 138 9.74 13.72 -1.01
CA ARG A 138 10.17 14.96 -1.69
C ARG A 138 9.21 16.11 -1.43
N THR A 139 7.91 15.83 -1.39
CA THR A 139 6.87 16.84 -1.12
C THR A 139 6.97 17.35 0.31
N GLU A 140 7.13 16.46 1.29
CA GLU A 140 7.31 16.81 2.70
C GLU A 140 8.56 17.67 2.91
N ASN A 141 9.70 17.29 2.31
CA ASN A 141 10.93 18.09 2.37
C ASN A 141 10.76 19.47 1.75
N ARG A 142 10.01 19.60 0.66
CA ARG A 142 9.71 20.90 0.02
C ARG A 142 8.82 21.76 0.91
N GLN A 143 7.83 21.15 1.56
CA GLN A 143 6.95 21.83 2.50
C GLN A 143 7.73 22.40 3.69
N GLY A 144 8.58 21.60 4.34
CA GLY A 144 9.43 22.07 5.42
C GLY A 144 10.37 23.24 5.02
N GLN A 145 10.90 23.21 3.77
CA GLN A 145 11.69 24.33 3.26
C GLN A 145 10.87 25.61 3.05
N LEU A 146 9.60 25.48 2.65
CA LEU A 146 8.69 26.63 2.50
C LEU A 146 8.32 27.21 3.86
N GLU A 147 8.04 26.39 4.85
CA GLU A 147 7.76 26.79 6.22
C GLU A 147 8.94 27.59 6.82
N LEU A 148 10.17 27.10 6.66
CA LEU A 148 11.37 27.81 7.10
C LEU A 148 11.57 29.16 6.40
N LYS A 149 11.21 29.26 5.11
CA LYS A 149 11.29 30.54 4.38
C LYS A 149 10.21 31.52 4.86
N MET A 150 9.01 31.03 5.14
CA MET A 150 7.93 31.86 5.70
C MET A 150 8.28 32.39 7.08
N GLU A 151 8.83 31.54 7.96
CA GLU A 151 9.29 31.95 9.28
C GLU A 151 10.38 33.04 9.19
N ARG A 152 11.37 32.86 8.30
CA ARG A 152 12.39 33.91 8.07
C ARG A 152 11.80 35.22 7.56
N LEU A 153 10.80 35.12 6.64
CA LEU A 153 10.15 36.31 6.11
C LEU A 153 9.31 37.01 7.17
N SER A 154 8.62 36.27 8.02
CA SER A 154 7.88 36.81 9.17
C SER A 154 8.80 37.53 10.15
N ASN A 155 9.92 36.90 10.52
CA ASN A 155 10.91 37.52 11.40
C ASN A 155 11.53 38.78 10.78
N TYR A 156 11.80 38.79 9.48
CA TYR A 156 12.31 39.93 8.76
C TYR A 156 11.29 41.08 8.74
N ILE A 157 10.00 40.80 8.58
CA ILE A 157 8.92 41.79 8.66
C ILE A 157 8.82 42.35 10.09
N GLU A 158 8.91 41.49 11.11
CA GLU A 158 8.90 41.93 12.52
C GLU A 158 10.10 42.82 12.85
N ASP A 159 11.28 42.53 12.33
CA ASP A 159 12.48 43.35 12.51
C ASP A 159 12.33 44.73 11.85
N ILE A 160 11.78 44.76 10.60
CA ILE A 160 11.49 46.03 9.92
C ILE A 160 10.47 46.86 10.72
N LEU A 161 9.42 46.21 11.26
CA LEU A 161 8.41 46.89 12.07
C LEU A 161 8.99 47.42 13.38
N ARG A 162 9.96 46.73 13.97
CA ARG A 162 10.62 47.12 15.21
C ARG A 162 11.56 48.31 15.04
N ASP A 163 12.27 48.38 13.91
CA ASP A 163 13.22 49.47 13.62
C ASP A 163 12.55 50.77 13.14
N GLN A 164 11.27 50.70 12.75
CA GLN A 164 10.52 51.87 12.26
C GLN A 164 9.44 52.32 13.25
N ASN A 165 9.82 52.84 14.42
CA ASN A 165 8.91 53.43 15.40
C ASN A 165 8.16 54.70 14.88
N ASP A 166 8.44 55.18 13.64
CA ASP A 166 7.82 56.36 13.00
C ASP A 166 6.95 55.98 11.78
N ILE A 167 6.47 54.71 11.69
CA ILE A 167 5.61 54.35 10.57
C ILE A 167 4.21 54.94 10.77
N ASN A 168 3.82 55.79 9.83
CA ASN A 168 2.48 56.36 9.70
C ASN A 168 1.41 55.23 9.81
N GLU A 169 0.31 55.48 10.54
CA GLU A 169 -0.78 54.52 10.78
C GLU A 169 -1.26 53.80 9.48
N GLU A 170 -1.19 54.53 8.36
CA GLU A 170 -1.56 54.04 7.04
C GLU A 170 -0.61 52.91 6.52
N VAL A 171 0.70 53.01 6.78
CA VAL A 171 1.71 52.00 6.42
C VAL A 171 1.62 50.81 7.35
N SER A 172 1.32 51.03 8.63
CA SER A 172 1.06 49.94 9.58
C SER A 172 -0.15 49.11 9.17
N ALA A 173 -1.25 49.75 8.77
CA ALA A 173 -2.46 49.07 8.29
C ALA A 173 -2.19 48.28 7.00
N GLN A 174 -1.35 48.78 6.09
CA GLN A 174 -0.95 48.04 4.89
C GLN A 174 -0.08 46.82 5.22
N MET A 175 0.81 46.93 6.20
CA MET A 175 1.65 45.80 6.64
C MET A 175 0.84 44.73 7.36
N ASP A 176 -0.16 45.10 8.16
CA ASP A 176 -1.09 44.19 8.79
C ASP A 176 -1.91 43.43 7.73
N ALA A 177 -2.36 44.10 6.69
CA ALA A 177 -3.07 43.48 5.57
C ALA A 177 -2.19 42.49 4.81
N ILE A 178 -0.89 42.79 4.61
CA ILE A 178 0.08 41.86 4.00
C ILE A 178 0.31 40.66 4.91
N SER A 179 0.45 40.87 6.22
CA SER A 179 0.63 39.79 7.19
C SER A 179 -0.59 38.83 7.21
N GLN A 180 -1.79 39.40 7.14
CA GLN A 180 -3.03 38.65 7.06
C GLN A 180 -3.14 37.87 5.74
N SER A 181 -2.76 38.45 4.62
CA SER A 181 -2.73 37.81 3.32
C SER A 181 -1.71 36.64 3.28
N LEU A 182 -0.57 36.80 3.96
CA LEU A 182 0.43 35.71 4.11
C LEU A 182 -0.12 34.57 4.97
N ALA A 183 -0.85 34.86 6.04
CA ALA A 183 -1.50 33.84 6.87
C ALA A 183 -2.61 33.13 6.10
N GLU A 184 -3.40 33.82 5.28
CA GLU A 184 -4.39 33.19 4.41
C GLU A 184 -3.76 32.32 3.33
N LEU A 185 -2.63 32.75 2.77
CA LEU A 185 -1.87 31.91 1.82
C LEU A 185 -1.28 30.67 2.49
N ALA A 186 -0.80 30.78 3.74
CA ALA A 186 -0.34 29.65 4.51
C ALA A 186 -1.45 28.63 4.73
N THR A 187 -2.65 29.08 5.15
CA THR A 187 -3.81 28.18 5.31
C THR A 187 -4.27 27.56 4.00
N LYS A 188 -4.23 28.31 2.90
CA LYS A 188 -4.53 27.74 1.57
C LYS A 188 -3.50 26.73 1.08
N VAL A 189 -2.23 26.93 1.38
CA VAL A 189 -1.16 25.96 1.11
C VAL A 189 -1.37 24.71 1.96
N ASP A 190 -1.73 24.86 3.23
CA ASP A 190 -2.12 23.75 4.10
C ASP A 190 -3.37 23.02 3.58
N ASP A 191 -4.40 23.72 3.16
CA ASP A 191 -5.61 23.13 2.56
C ASP A 191 -5.32 22.41 1.23
N LEU A 192 -4.40 22.93 0.43
CA LEU A 192 -3.97 22.29 -0.82
C LEU A 192 -3.05 21.08 -0.58
N THR A 193 -2.27 21.11 0.49
CA THR A 193 -1.43 19.98 0.90
C THR A 193 -2.22 18.96 1.74
N TYR A 194 -3.21 19.44 2.53
CA TYR A 194 -4.17 18.61 3.26
C TYR A 194 -5.42 18.27 2.43
N LYS A 195 -5.32 18.15 1.11
CA LYS A 195 -6.21 17.20 0.47
C LYS A 195 -5.95 15.89 1.19
N LYS A 196 -6.89 15.56 2.12
CA LYS A 196 -6.93 14.23 2.78
C LYS A 196 -6.36 13.24 1.80
N PRO A 197 -5.32 12.47 2.19
CA PRO A 197 -4.83 11.43 1.31
C PRO A 197 -6.11 10.77 0.79
N HIS A 198 -6.30 10.81 -0.52
CA HIS A 198 -7.46 10.24 -1.18
C HIS A 198 -7.60 8.91 -0.47
N GLN A 199 -8.67 8.75 0.34
CA GLN A 199 -8.86 7.50 1.06
C GLN A 199 -8.63 6.46 -0.01
N LEU A 200 -7.46 5.84 0.05
CA LEU A 200 -7.15 4.74 -0.85
C LEU A 200 -8.41 3.89 -0.77
N PRO A 201 -9.10 3.63 -1.87
CA PRO A 201 -10.38 2.93 -1.82
C PRO A 201 -10.15 1.76 -0.90
N GLU A 202 -11.06 1.54 0.07
CA GLU A 202 -10.97 0.45 1.04
C GLU A 202 -10.60 -0.82 0.29
N ILE A 203 -9.31 -1.12 0.31
CA ILE A 203 -8.69 -2.10 -0.52
C ILE A 203 -8.32 -3.23 0.42
N GLY A 204 -9.33 -4.01 0.69
CA GLY A 204 -9.24 -5.22 1.45
C GLY A 204 -10.26 -6.22 0.89
N PHE A 205 -10.20 -7.44 1.38
CA PHE A 205 -11.12 -8.54 1.11
C PHE A 205 -12.62 -8.13 1.18
N GLU A 206 -12.97 -7.11 1.96
CA GLU A 206 -14.33 -6.54 2.03
C GLU A 206 -14.87 -6.02 0.69
N ALA A 207 -14.04 -5.38 -0.13
CA ALA A 207 -14.47 -4.89 -1.45
C ALA A 207 -14.75 -6.06 -2.40
N ILE A 208 -13.99 -7.15 -2.28
CA ILE A 208 -14.17 -8.38 -3.05
C ILE A 208 -15.41 -9.13 -2.57
N ASP A 209 -15.62 -9.22 -1.25
CA ASP A 209 -16.80 -9.86 -0.66
C ASP A 209 -18.08 -9.07 -0.92
N LYS A 210 -18.03 -7.73 -0.91
CA LYS A 210 -19.16 -6.88 -1.25
C LYS A 210 -19.58 -7.08 -2.71
N ARG A 211 -18.63 -7.09 -3.65
CA ARG A 211 -18.91 -7.40 -5.07
C ARG A 211 -19.47 -8.81 -5.26
N ARG A 212 -18.94 -9.80 -4.53
CA ARG A 212 -19.40 -11.19 -4.57
C ARG A 212 -20.81 -11.34 -4.03
N ARG A 213 -21.19 -10.59 -2.99
CA ARG A 213 -22.57 -10.53 -2.46
C ARG A 213 -23.51 -9.86 -3.45
N GLU A 214 -23.10 -8.73 -4.03
CA GLU A 214 -23.89 -8.01 -5.04
C GLU A 214 -24.09 -8.85 -6.31
N GLU A 215 -23.09 -9.60 -6.79
CA GLU A 215 -23.22 -10.53 -7.92
C GLU A 215 -24.13 -11.73 -7.60
N ASN A 216 -24.05 -12.26 -6.39
CA ASN A 216 -24.92 -13.36 -5.96
C ASN A 216 -26.38 -12.92 -5.79
N ASP A 217 -26.61 -11.71 -5.28
CA ASP A 217 -27.96 -11.12 -5.16
C ASP A 217 -28.53 -10.77 -6.53
N ALA A 218 -27.72 -10.30 -7.46
CA ALA A 218 -28.13 -10.06 -8.85
C ALA A 218 -28.47 -11.37 -9.59
N LYS A 219 -27.77 -12.46 -9.31
CA LYS A 219 -28.09 -13.80 -9.86
C LYS A 219 -29.36 -14.38 -9.26
N LYS A 220 -29.65 -14.16 -7.98
CA LYS A 220 -30.90 -14.57 -7.32
C LYS A 220 -32.14 -13.81 -7.85
N LYS A 221 -31.95 -12.53 -8.20
CA LYS A 221 -33.05 -11.71 -8.78
C LYS A 221 -33.36 -12.05 -10.26
N LYS A 222 -32.47 -12.73 -10.98
CA LYS A 222 -32.68 -13.16 -12.36
C LYS A 222 -33.33 -14.55 -12.47
N ASN A 223 -33.38 -15.31 -11.37
CA ASN A 223 -33.94 -16.66 -11.33
C ASN A 223 -35.29 -16.76 -10.58
N ASN A 224 -35.89 -15.63 -10.28
CA ASN A 224 -37.29 -15.47 -9.84
C ASN A 224 -38.02 -14.61 -10.86
#